data_50aee7bce050643cb874d76b01b64a62
#
_entry.id   50aee7bce050643cb874d76b01b64a62
#
_cell.length_a   1.000
_cell.length_b   1.000
_cell.length_c   1.000
_cell.angle_alpha   90.00
_cell.angle_beta   90.00
_cell.angle_gamma   90.00
#
_symmetry.space_group_name_H-M   'P 1'
#
loop_
_entity.id
_entity.type
_entity.pdbx_description
1 polymer ?
#
loop_
_entity_poly.entity_id
_entity_poly.type
_entity_poly.pdbx_seq_one_letter_code
_entity_poly.pdbx_strand_id
1 'polypeptide(L)'
;MHVTFVTLGMEQLGVEYLSAYLKERGHRTSLAHNPALFNDRFQLHVPFLARMFDQDDRIVARILELNPDLLAFSCLTNVFAWAVEIARRVRQVRKIPTIFGGVHPSAVPEFVMGCPEIDFVCEGEGEVALYRLVETLESGGDPTKIPNIWSKRDDAIVAPPSVEGFLQDLDALPFPDKELFAPTIPKRYVYRMMTGRGCPYRCTFCFNNFFANLPSERTSNKQYLRRRSPGNCIAELVQAKARYDYRVVEFHDDIFTLDKEWLREFLPRFHEEVGVPWVCETHAKFMDEETARLMKETGCVGAKMGIQSLDGHAYKSRMLRRAEKEQDIIKTFDAFRAAGLQLDADHIFGLPGESPEALDRALEFYREHTPGRIACFFLTYFPGLEITERAHERGDINDEQLEEIKRGHVLWYHQVHATTPEQRRQLARHAGYMIAFQIMPAIPRPLRRFVSPRWLTRIPGMVAFSRFVMASKMLVDWLFDGNFGAVLYLRLYLHHMFGAGRAIHRVPLEPPRAQLEGVSAPPAG
;
A
#
# COMPACT_ATOMS: atom_id res chain seq x y z
N MET A 1 24.29 -14.33 -8.00
CA MET A 1 24.49 -13.31 -6.93
C MET A 1 23.54 -13.52 -5.74
N HIS A 2 23.83 -12.92 -4.57
CA HIS A 2 22.96 -12.85 -3.39
C HIS A 2 22.41 -11.42 -3.19
N VAL A 3 21.10 -11.25 -3.30
CA VAL A 3 20.40 -9.98 -3.12
C VAL A 3 19.70 -9.98 -1.76
N THR A 4 19.97 -8.98 -0.91
CA THR A 4 19.22 -8.78 0.34
C THR A 4 18.26 -7.62 0.20
N PHE A 5 16.96 -7.91 0.33
CA PHE A 5 15.94 -6.88 0.43
C PHE A 5 15.92 -6.30 1.83
N VAL A 6 15.85 -4.96 1.92
CA VAL A 6 15.78 -4.22 3.17
C VAL A 6 14.46 -3.48 3.24
N THR A 7 13.63 -3.78 4.24
CA THR A 7 12.24 -3.30 4.30
C THR A 7 11.85 -2.81 5.69
N LEU A 8 10.92 -1.85 5.74
CA LEU A 8 10.36 -1.27 6.95
C LEU A 8 8.83 -1.46 6.96
N GLY A 9 8.26 -1.89 8.09
CA GLY A 9 6.83 -1.90 8.34
C GLY A 9 6.13 -3.17 7.88
N MET A 10 5.21 -3.04 6.93
CA MET A 10 4.37 -4.15 6.49
C MET A 10 5.04 -5.05 5.45
N GLU A 11 4.43 -6.22 5.23
CA GLU A 11 4.69 -7.08 4.07
C GLU A 11 4.58 -6.29 2.75
N GLN A 12 5.53 -6.47 1.87
CA GLN A 12 5.58 -5.80 0.58
C GLN A 12 5.47 -6.82 -0.56
N LEU A 13 4.28 -6.92 -1.17
CA LEU A 13 4.01 -7.84 -2.29
C LEU A 13 5.01 -7.65 -3.45
N GLY A 14 5.36 -6.41 -3.79
CA GLY A 14 6.34 -6.14 -4.83
C GLY A 14 7.70 -6.78 -4.54
N VAL A 15 8.17 -6.75 -3.28
CA VAL A 15 9.44 -7.38 -2.86
C VAL A 15 9.35 -8.91 -2.96
N GLU A 16 8.20 -9.49 -2.64
CA GLU A 16 7.98 -10.94 -2.77
C GLU A 16 8.01 -11.38 -4.24
N TYR A 17 7.42 -10.60 -5.17
CA TYR A 17 7.54 -10.87 -6.61
C TYR A 17 8.97 -10.72 -7.13
N LEU A 18 9.69 -9.67 -6.71
CA LEU A 18 11.11 -9.48 -7.07
C LEU A 18 11.96 -10.65 -6.58
N SER A 19 11.75 -11.10 -5.33
CA SER A 19 12.45 -12.25 -4.76
C SER A 19 12.16 -13.54 -5.55
N ALA A 20 10.87 -13.81 -5.83
CA ALA A 20 10.46 -14.99 -6.59
C ALA A 20 11.07 -14.99 -8.00
N TYR A 21 11.05 -13.85 -8.67
CA TYR A 21 11.58 -13.68 -10.03
C TYR A 21 13.08 -13.93 -10.11
N LEU A 22 13.84 -13.46 -9.10
CA LEU A 22 15.28 -13.71 -8.99
C LEU A 22 15.60 -15.16 -8.64
N LYS A 23 14.85 -15.77 -7.69
CA LYS A 23 15.05 -17.17 -7.29
C LYS A 23 14.80 -18.14 -8.43
N GLU A 24 13.74 -17.92 -9.22
CA GLU A 24 13.45 -18.73 -10.41
C GLU A 24 14.60 -18.72 -11.42
N ARG A 25 15.40 -17.64 -11.44
CA ARG A 25 16.56 -17.46 -12.33
C ARG A 25 17.90 -17.79 -11.67
N GLY A 26 17.87 -18.52 -10.54
CA GLY A 26 19.07 -19.07 -9.90
C GLY A 26 19.79 -18.12 -8.93
N HIS A 27 19.26 -16.94 -8.65
CA HIS A 27 19.85 -16.03 -7.67
C HIS A 27 19.35 -16.30 -6.26
N ARG A 28 20.18 -16.01 -5.26
CA ARG A 28 19.81 -16.11 -3.86
C ARG A 28 19.23 -14.80 -3.37
N THR A 29 18.13 -14.88 -2.62
CA THR A 29 17.51 -13.70 -1.98
C THR A 29 17.38 -13.89 -0.48
N SER A 30 17.40 -12.81 0.27
CA SER A 30 17.17 -12.78 1.71
C SER A 30 16.52 -11.45 2.13
N LEU A 31 16.09 -11.37 3.38
CA LEU A 31 15.39 -10.22 3.92
C LEU A 31 16.04 -9.71 5.21
N ALA A 32 16.21 -8.40 5.28
CA ALA A 32 16.45 -7.65 6.51
C ALA A 32 15.24 -6.75 6.75
N HIS A 33 14.35 -7.16 7.67
CA HIS A 33 13.05 -6.53 7.89
C HIS A 33 12.94 -5.91 9.27
N ASN A 34 12.65 -4.59 9.32
CA ASN A 34 12.28 -3.89 10.54
C ASN A 34 10.74 -3.75 10.57
N PRO A 35 10.02 -4.34 11.54
CA PRO A 35 8.57 -4.26 11.62
C PRO A 35 8.03 -2.88 12.03
N ALA A 36 8.89 -1.87 12.26
CA ALA A 36 8.52 -0.51 12.65
C ALA A 36 7.58 -0.44 13.86
N LEU A 37 7.82 -1.23 14.91
CA LEU A 37 6.95 -1.29 16.07
C LEU A 37 6.79 0.08 16.73
N PHE A 38 5.54 0.53 16.86
CA PHE A 38 5.16 1.85 17.40
C PHE A 38 5.75 3.04 16.62
N ASN A 39 6.31 2.83 15.43
CA ASN A 39 6.91 3.86 14.59
C ASN A 39 6.21 4.03 13.22
N ASP A 40 5.03 3.48 13.06
CA ASP A 40 4.22 3.69 11.87
C ASP A 40 3.34 4.94 12.03
N ARG A 41 3.73 6.03 11.35
CA ARG A 41 3.02 7.32 11.43
C ARG A 41 1.62 7.29 10.81
N PHE A 42 1.32 6.31 9.95
CA PHE A 42 0.00 6.15 9.35
C PHE A 42 -0.96 5.32 10.22
N GLN A 43 -0.42 4.49 11.13
CA GLN A 43 -1.21 3.56 11.92
C GLN A 43 -1.05 3.78 13.41
N LEU A 44 0.15 3.56 13.96
CA LEU A 44 0.44 3.69 15.37
C LEU A 44 1.85 4.25 15.59
N HIS A 45 1.91 5.52 16.00
CA HIS A 45 3.16 6.17 16.36
C HIS A 45 3.14 6.63 17.80
N VAL A 46 4.00 6.01 18.64
CA VAL A 46 4.19 6.36 20.04
C VAL A 46 5.69 6.58 20.25
N PRO A 47 6.20 7.82 20.23
CA PRO A 47 7.62 8.12 20.15
C PRO A 47 8.50 7.46 21.21
N PHE A 48 8.02 7.35 22.45
CA PHE A 48 8.75 6.68 23.53
C PHE A 48 8.89 5.18 23.25
N LEU A 49 7.80 4.50 22.87
CA LEU A 49 7.82 3.07 22.56
C LEU A 49 8.60 2.82 21.26
N ALA A 50 8.48 3.68 20.26
CA ALA A 50 9.25 3.58 19.02
C ALA A 50 10.75 3.53 19.27
N ARG A 51 11.27 4.38 20.17
CA ARG A 51 12.69 4.36 20.57
C ARG A 51 13.07 3.09 21.33
N MET A 52 12.18 2.60 22.21
CA MET A 52 12.44 1.41 23.03
C MET A 52 12.45 0.11 22.18
N PHE A 53 11.68 0.08 21.09
CA PHE A 53 11.59 -1.05 20.16
C PHE A 53 12.33 -0.82 18.85
N ASP A 54 13.23 0.18 18.79
CA ASP A 54 14.09 0.42 17.63
C ASP A 54 14.97 -0.81 17.35
N GLN A 55 15.00 -1.21 16.09
CA GLN A 55 15.74 -2.38 15.62
C GLN A 55 16.80 -2.05 14.56
N ASP A 56 17.06 -0.79 14.30
CA ASP A 56 17.94 -0.38 13.20
C ASP A 56 19.35 -0.95 13.34
N ASP A 57 19.93 -0.98 14.55
CA ASP A 57 21.23 -1.63 14.79
C ASP A 57 21.22 -3.12 14.46
N ARG A 58 20.10 -3.80 14.75
CA ARG A 58 19.94 -5.23 14.43
C ARG A 58 19.80 -5.44 12.93
N ILE A 59 19.13 -4.53 12.22
CA ILE A 59 19.00 -4.61 10.75
C ILE A 59 20.37 -4.45 10.10
N VAL A 60 21.17 -3.49 10.53
CA VAL A 60 22.55 -3.29 10.05
C VAL A 60 23.40 -4.55 10.32
N ALA A 61 23.38 -5.08 11.54
CA ALA A 61 24.09 -6.30 11.90
C ALA A 61 23.63 -7.50 11.04
N ARG A 62 22.32 -7.65 10.85
CA ARG A 62 21.75 -8.71 10.01
C ARG A 62 22.19 -8.62 8.55
N ILE A 63 22.24 -7.42 7.97
CA ILE A 63 22.74 -7.21 6.61
C ILE A 63 24.20 -7.66 6.50
N LEU A 64 25.03 -7.30 7.47
CA LEU A 64 26.46 -7.66 7.49
C LEU A 64 26.66 -9.17 7.65
N GLU A 65 25.87 -9.86 8.48
CA GLU A 65 25.87 -11.32 8.64
C GLU A 65 25.46 -12.03 7.34
N LEU A 66 24.42 -11.55 6.67
CA LEU A 66 23.94 -12.12 5.40
C LEU A 66 24.96 -12.01 4.29
N ASN A 67 25.87 -11.05 4.37
CA ASN A 67 26.96 -10.84 3.42
C ASN A 67 26.50 -10.81 1.95
N PRO A 68 25.52 -9.94 1.58
CA PRO A 68 25.00 -9.90 0.22
C PRO A 68 25.96 -9.24 -0.77
N ASP A 69 25.72 -9.52 -2.04
CA ASP A 69 26.39 -8.88 -3.18
C ASP A 69 25.70 -7.56 -3.57
N LEU A 70 24.38 -7.43 -3.28
CA LEU A 70 23.56 -6.26 -3.59
C LEU A 70 22.50 -6.05 -2.50
N LEU A 71 22.31 -4.79 -2.07
CA LEU A 71 21.20 -4.38 -1.20
C LEU A 71 20.10 -3.76 -2.04
N ALA A 72 18.87 -4.24 -1.87
CA ALA A 72 17.70 -3.74 -2.59
C ALA A 72 16.68 -3.14 -1.62
N PHE A 73 16.34 -1.87 -1.85
CA PHE A 73 15.37 -1.11 -1.05
C PHE A 73 14.12 -0.80 -1.89
N SER A 74 12.96 -1.22 -1.41
CA SER A 74 11.67 -0.83 -2.01
C SER A 74 11.03 0.26 -1.17
N CYS A 75 10.99 1.50 -1.71
CA CYS A 75 10.69 2.70 -0.94
C CYS A 75 9.38 3.37 -1.35
N LEU A 76 8.49 3.51 -0.36
CA LEU A 76 7.51 4.59 -0.33
C LEU A 76 8.17 5.86 0.24
N THR A 77 7.57 7.03 0.05
CA THR A 77 8.14 8.31 0.50
C THR A 77 8.45 8.32 2.01
N ASN A 78 7.56 7.78 2.83
CA ASN A 78 7.73 7.73 4.28
C ASN A 78 8.82 6.77 4.77
N VAL A 79 9.33 5.90 3.90
CA VAL A 79 10.38 4.92 4.19
C VAL A 79 11.73 5.38 3.68
N PHE A 80 11.77 6.28 2.69
CA PHE A 80 12.98 6.64 1.96
C PHE A 80 14.11 7.16 2.86
N ALA A 81 13.84 8.15 3.73
CA ALA A 81 14.85 8.71 4.61
C ALA A 81 15.46 7.66 5.56
N TRP A 82 14.64 6.73 6.08
CA TRP A 82 15.12 5.60 6.87
C TRP A 82 15.98 4.65 6.03
N ALA A 83 15.58 4.34 4.82
CA ALA A 83 16.32 3.44 3.93
C ALA A 83 17.71 4.00 3.58
N VAL A 84 17.81 5.31 3.31
CA VAL A 84 19.10 6.00 3.09
C VAL A 84 19.98 5.92 4.35
N GLU A 85 19.42 6.14 5.54
CA GLU A 85 20.17 6.04 6.80
C GLU A 85 20.70 4.61 7.04
N ILE A 86 19.91 3.57 6.78
CA ILE A 86 20.39 2.18 6.86
C ILE A 86 21.52 1.92 5.86
N ALA A 87 21.35 2.34 4.60
CA ALA A 87 22.38 2.22 3.57
C ALA A 87 23.69 2.92 3.98
N ARG A 88 23.58 4.15 4.54
CA ARG A 88 24.71 4.93 5.06
C ARG A 88 25.46 4.18 6.17
N ARG A 89 24.73 3.64 7.15
CA ARG A 89 25.31 2.90 8.29
C ARG A 89 26.00 1.61 7.83
N VAL A 90 25.42 0.86 6.90
CA VAL A 90 26.05 -0.33 6.31
C VAL A 90 27.33 0.07 5.57
N ARG A 91 27.29 1.15 4.74
CA ARG A 91 28.43 1.61 3.93
C ARG A 91 29.62 2.06 4.77
N GLN A 92 29.39 2.55 6.01
CA GLN A 92 30.46 2.88 6.96
C GLN A 92 31.28 1.66 7.43
N VAL A 93 30.65 0.47 7.43
CA VAL A 93 31.31 -0.79 7.84
C VAL A 93 31.80 -1.55 6.61
N ARG A 94 30.97 -1.60 5.56
CA ARG A 94 31.26 -2.35 4.35
C ARG A 94 30.59 -1.69 3.13
N LYS A 95 31.35 -1.53 2.06
CA LYS A 95 30.83 -1.03 0.78
C LYS A 95 30.14 -2.17 0.04
N ILE A 96 28.80 -2.18 0.05
CA ILE A 96 27.94 -3.10 -0.68
C ILE A 96 27.14 -2.25 -1.67
N PRO A 97 27.08 -2.60 -2.96
CA PRO A 97 26.23 -1.90 -3.93
C PRO A 97 24.78 -1.84 -3.49
N THR A 98 24.11 -0.73 -3.77
CA THR A 98 22.72 -0.48 -3.37
C THR A 98 21.84 -0.14 -4.56
N ILE A 99 20.62 -0.69 -4.60
CA ILE A 99 19.57 -0.28 -5.53
C ILE A 99 18.33 0.16 -4.76
N PHE A 100 17.78 1.31 -5.15
CA PHE A 100 16.53 1.86 -4.64
C PHE A 100 15.46 1.81 -5.72
N GLY A 101 14.30 1.24 -5.40
CA GLY A 101 13.15 1.16 -6.29
C GLY A 101 11.83 1.42 -5.55
N GLY A 102 10.73 1.30 -6.26
CA GLY A 102 9.39 1.56 -5.76
C GLY A 102 8.90 2.97 -6.04
N VAL A 103 7.84 3.38 -5.35
CA VAL A 103 7.08 4.60 -5.68
C VAL A 103 7.93 5.87 -5.58
N HIS A 104 8.64 6.06 -4.49
CA HIS A 104 9.39 7.29 -4.25
C HIS A 104 10.59 7.45 -5.20
N PRO A 105 11.48 6.44 -5.36
CA PRO A 105 12.57 6.53 -6.32
C PRO A 105 12.10 6.71 -7.77
N SER A 106 10.96 6.12 -8.15
CA SER A 106 10.38 6.33 -9.48
C SER A 106 9.86 7.76 -9.68
N ALA A 107 9.36 8.41 -8.61
CA ALA A 107 8.82 9.77 -8.70
C ALA A 107 9.90 10.86 -8.79
N VAL A 108 11.08 10.62 -8.21
CA VAL A 108 12.19 11.60 -8.15
C VAL A 108 13.55 10.92 -8.35
N PRO A 109 13.75 10.20 -9.46
CA PRO A 109 14.90 9.30 -9.62
C PRO A 109 16.24 10.05 -9.62
N GLU A 110 16.31 11.22 -10.27
CA GLU A 110 17.51 12.03 -10.31
C GLU A 110 17.92 12.54 -8.92
N PHE A 111 16.93 12.99 -8.11
CA PHE A 111 17.16 13.41 -6.73
C PHE A 111 17.69 12.25 -5.89
N VAL A 112 17.08 11.06 -6.01
CA VAL A 112 17.49 9.85 -5.31
C VAL A 112 18.90 9.42 -5.71
N MET A 113 19.24 9.48 -7.01
CA MET A 113 20.61 9.21 -7.49
C MET A 113 21.65 10.21 -6.96
N GLY A 114 21.23 11.42 -6.59
CA GLY A 114 22.09 12.42 -5.96
C GLY A 114 22.57 12.03 -4.56
N CYS A 115 21.94 11.06 -3.90
CA CYS A 115 22.36 10.55 -2.59
C CYS A 115 23.65 9.73 -2.74
N PRO A 116 24.71 10.00 -1.93
CA PRO A 116 26.00 9.30 -2.05
C PRO A 116 25.93 7.82 -1.66
N GLU A 117 24.92 7.41 -0.89
CA GLU A 117 24.69 6.03 -0.48
C GLU A 117 24.07 5.16 -1.57
N ILE A 118 23.59 5.76 -2.66
CA ILE A 118 22.78 5.07 -3.68
C ILE A 118 23.62 4.90 -4.95
N ASP A 119 23.78 3.65 -5.37
CA ASP A 119 24.53 3.29 -6.57
C ASP A 119 23.62 3.14 -7.79
N PHE A 120 22.37 2.65 -7.59
CA PHE A 120 21.39 2.43 -8.64
C PHE A 120 19.97 2.85 -8.21
N VAL A 121 19.16 3.32 -9.17
CA VAL A 121 17.72 3.53 -8.99
C VAL A 121 16.96 2.78 -10.07
N CYS A 122 15.93 2.04 -9.66
CA CYS A 122 14.99 1.41 -10.57
C CYS A 122 13.73 2.29 -10.71
N GLU A 123 13.46 2.76 -11.92
CA GLU A 123 12.28 3.55 -12.28
C GLU A 123 11.21 2.64 -12.88
N GLY A 124 10.01 2.58 -12.29
CA GLY A 124 8.91 1.74 -12.75
C GLY A 124 8.89 0.33 -12.14
N GLU A 125 8.47 -0.68 -12.93
CA GLU A 125 8.43 -2.08 -12.48
C GLU A 125 9.82 -2.69 -12.42
N GLY A 126 10.08 -3.44 -11.35
CA GLY A 126 11.43 -3.87 -11.02
C GLY A 126 11.80 -5.30 -11.43
N GLU A 127 10.86 -6.16 -11.78
CA GLU A 127 11.14 -7.60 -11.97
C GLU A 127 12.23 -7.83 -13.03
N VAL A 128 12.02 -7.29 -14.21
CA VAL A 128 12.98 -7.45 -15.32
C VAL A 128 14.22 -6.57 -15.13
N ALA A 129 14.02 -5.34 -14.66
CA ALA A 129 15.10 -4.37 -14.49
C ALA A 129 16.12 -4.81 -13.42
N LEU A 130 15.64 -5.26 -12.25
CA LEU A 130 16.50 -5.78 -11.19
C LEU A 130 17.24 -7.05 -11.62
N TYR A 131 16.55 -7.96 -12.31
CA TYR A 131 17.21 -9.17 -12.83
C TYR A 131 18.34 -8.81 -13.81
N ARG A 132 18.08 -7.93 -14.78
CA ARG A 132 19.11 -7.47 -15.72
C ARG A 132 20.29 -6.80 -15.02
N LEU A 133 20.03 -6.02 -13.96
CA LEU A 133 21.10 -5.43 -13.16
C LEU A 133 21.96 -6.49 -12.49
N VAL A 134 21.32 -7.49 -11.85
CA VAL A 134 22.02 -8.59 -11.17
C VAL A 134 22.90 -9.38 -12.15
N GLU A 135 22.39 -9.76 -13.33
CA GLU A 135 23.16 -10.41 -14.39
C GLU A 135 24.33 -9.55 -14.90
N THR A 136 24.07 -8.24 -15.06
CA THR A 136 25.10 -7.30 -15.52
C THR A 136 26.22 -7.16 -14.50
N LEU A 137 25.89 -7.07 -13.21
CA LEU A 137 26.89 -6.98 -12.14
C LEU A 137 27.67 -8.29 -12.00
N GLU A 138 27.02 -9.44 -12.13
CA GLU A 138 27.67 -10.77 -12.05
C GLU A 138 28.65 -11.01 -13.20
N SER A 139 28.31 -10.54 -14.40
CA SER A 139 29.16 -10.64 -15.58
C SER A 139 30.21 -9.52 -15.75
N GLY A 140 30.18 -8.50 -14.86
CA GLY A 140 31.05 -7.32 -14.98
C GLY A 140 30.71 -6.41 -16.17
N GLY A 141 29.43 -6.43 -16.60
CA GLY A 141 28.91 -5.61 -17.69
C GLY A 141 28.71 -4.14 -17.33
N ASP A 142 28.12 -3.37 -18.25
CA ASP A 142 27.89 -1.93 -18.09
C ASP A 142 26.44 -1.61 -17.66
N PRO A 143 26.19 -1.23 -16.39
CA PRO A 143 24.85 -0.95 -15.87
C PRO A 143 24.15 0.24 -16.56
N THR A 144 24.92 1.15 -17.16
CA THR A 144 24.36 2.35 -17.83
C THR A 144 23.55 2.03 -19.09
N LYS A 145 23.59 0.78 -19.54
CA LYS A 145 22.86 0.30 -20.73
C LYS A 145 21.53 -0.40 -20.39
N ILE A 146 21.20 -0.51 -19.11
CA ILE A 146 20.02 -1.24 -18.66
C ILE A 146 18.81 -0.30 -18.66
N PRO A 147 17.73 -0.63 -19.39
CA PRO A 147 16.46 0.11 -19.28
C PRO A 147 15.95 0.18 -17.85
N ASN A 148 15.27 1.26 -17.49
CA ASN A 148 14.71 1.52 -16.16
C ASN A 148 15.74 1.68 -15.03
N ILE A 149 17.05 1.52 -15.28
CA ILE A 149 18.09 1.62 -14.26
C ILE A 149 18.90 2.91 -14.43
N TRP A 150 18.74 3.81 -13.48
CA TRP A 150 19.66 4.94 -13.28
C TRP A 150 20.93 4.44 -12.59
N SER A 151 22.08 4.95 -12.97
CA SER A 151 23.38 4.53 -12.47
C SER A 151 24.36 5.72 -12.38
N LYS A 152 25.57 5.47 -11.92
CA LYS A 152 26.67 6.44 -11.93
C LYS A 152 27.82 5.94 -12.79
N ARG A 153 28.43 6.88 -13.54
CA ARG A 153 29.69 6.65 -14.26
C ARG A 153 30.63 7.81 -13.94
N ASP A 154 31.79 7.53 -13.36
CA ASP A 154 32.75 8.55 -12.94
C ASP A 154 32.10 9.67 -12.10
N ASP A 155 31.27 9.25 -11.11
CA ASP A 155 30.44 10.08 -10.25
C ASP A 155 29.35 10.91 -10.95
N ALA A 156 29.25 10.88 -12.27
CA ALA A 156 28.16 11.51 -13.01
C ALA A 156 26.91 10.61 -13.02
N ILE A 157 25.74 11.22 -12.78
CA ILE A 157 24.45 10.53 -12.88
C ILE A 157 24.15 10.24 -14.35
N VAL A 158 23.82 8.99 -14.64
CA VAL A 158 23.45 8.52 -15.97
C VAL A 158 22.01 8.01 -15.92
N ALA A 159 21.13 8.67 -16.66
CA ALA A 159 19.74 8.24 -16.84
C ALA A 159 19.68 6.93 -17.65
N PRO A 160 18.65 6.11 -17.46
CA PRO A 160 18.47 4.90 -18.26
C PRO A 160 18.29 5.23 -19.74
N PRO A 161 18.76 4.36 -20.66
CA PRO A 161 18.61 4.60 -22.10
C PRO A 161 17.15 4.62 -22.55
N SER A 162 16.27 4.00 -21.77
CA SER A 162 14.82 4.01 -21.95
C SER A 162 14.12 3.60 -20.67
N VAL A 163 12.87 4.00 -20.52
CA VAL A 163 11.94 3.43 -19.52
C VAL A 163 11.05 2.44 -20.26
N GLU A 164 11.26 1.16 -20.05
CA GLU A 164 10.43 0.12 -20.65
C GLU A 164 9.03 0.12 -20.01
N GLY A 165 8.04 -0.28 -20.80
CA GLY A 165 6.66 -0.42 -20.35
C GLY A 165 6.49 -1.55 -19.33
N PHE A 166 5.28 -1.71 -18.89
CA PHE A 166 4.90 -2.70 -17.88
C PHE A 166 4.89 -4.13 -18.43
N LEU A 167 5.22 -5.11 -17.60
CA LEU A 167 5.08 -6.52 -17.92
C LEU A 167 3.61 -6.85 -18.23
N GLN A 168 3.31 -7.29 -19.44
CA GLN A 168 1.93 -7.46 -19.91
C GLN A 168 1.28 -8.75 -19.42
N ASP A 169 2.00 -9.87 -19.46
CA ASP A 169 1.53 -11.15 -18.97
C ASP A 169 1.91 -11.34 -17.50
N LEU A 170 0.94 -11.15 -16.61
CA LEU A 170 1.15 -11.34 -15.18
C LEU A 170 1.15 -12.82 -14.77
N ASP A 171 0.60 -13.71 -15.58
CA ASP A 171 0.61 -15.16 -15.33
C ASP A 171 2.01 -15.77 -15.58
N ALA A 172 2.85 -15.07 -16.35
CA ALA A 172 4.25 -15.43 -16.54
C ALA A 172 5.15 -15.11 -15.33
N LEU A 173 4.64 -14.39 -14.33
CA LEU A 173 5.37 -14.18 -13.09
C LEU A 173 5.28 -15.42 -12.19
N PRO A 174 6.36 -15.80 -11.52
CA PRO A 174 6.28 -16.80 -10.46
C PRO A 174 5.37 -16.28 -9.33
N PHE A 175 4.77 -17.20 -8.58
CA PHE A 175 4.01 -16.84 -7.39
C PHE A 175 4.91 -16.12 -6.37
N PRO A 176 4.36 -15.14 -5.64
CA PRO A 176 5.16 -14.33 -4.73
C PRO A 176 5.85 -15.17 -3.64
N ASP A 177 7.10 -14.84 -3.36
CA ASP A 177 7.93 -15.51 -2.36
C ASP A 177 7.50 -15.16 -0.94
N LYS A 178 6.40 -15.76 -0.50
CA LYS A 178 5.84 -15.55 0.85
C LYS A 178 6.77 -16.01 1.97
N GLU A 179 7.68 -16.94 1.68
CA GLU A 179 8.68 -17.41 2.63
C GLU A 179 9.65 -16.32 3.05
N LEU A 180 9.85 -15.32 2.19
CA LEU A 180 10.73 -14.19 2.48
C LEU A 180 10.31 -13.45 3.76
N PHE A 181 9.00 -13.22 3.93
CA PHE A 181 8.44 -12.54 5.10
C PHE A 181 7.90 -13.50 6.19
N ALA A 182 7.74 -14.80 5.91
CA ALA A 182 7.14 -15.75 6.85
C ALA A 182 7.81 -15.79 8.23
N PRO A 183 9.15 -15.62 8.38
CA PRO A 183 9.80 -15.60 9.68
C PRO A 183 9.38 -14.40 10.54
N THR A 184 9.00 -13.29 9.93
CA THR A 184 8.66 -12.03 10.63
C THR A 184 7.16 -11.74 10.62
N ILE A 185 6.44 -12.20 9.61
CA ILE A 185 5.00 -11.94 9.44
C ILE A 185 4.27 -13.29 9.28
N PRO A 186 3.53 -13.74 10.32
CA PRO A 186 2.83 -15.02 10.26
C PRO A 186 1.75 -15.06 9.18
N LYS A 187 1.90 -15.93 8.19
CA LYS A 187 0.97 -16.04 7.04
C LYS A 187 -0.36 -16.75 7.38
N ARG A 188 -0.43 -17.51 8.46
CA ARG A 188 -1.62 -18.27 8.87
C ARG A 188 -2.87 -17.45 9.20
N TYR A 189 -2.74 -16.13 9.32
CA TYR A 189 -3.90 -15.27 9.61
C TYR A 189 -4.48 -14.67 8.35
N VAL A 190 -3.65 -14.00 7.56
CA VAL A 190 -4.08 -13.33 6.35
C VAL A 190 -3.09 -13.63 5.23
N TYR A 191 -3.63 -14.03 4.10
CA TYR A 191 -2.90 -14.14 2.84
C TYR A 191 -3.20 -12.93 1.98
N ARG A 192 -2.20 -12.12 1.72
CA ARG A 192 -2.29 -10.96 0.83
C ARG A 192 -1.93 -11.37 -0.57
N MET A 193 -2.79 -11.01 -1.53
CA MET A 193 -2.51 -11.24 -2.94
C MET A 193 -2.96 -10.07 -3.81
N MET A 194 -2.46 -10.04 -5.03
CA MET A 194 -2.83 -9.10 -6.06
C MET A 194 -3.25 -9.90 -7.29
N THR A 195 -4.50 -9.70 -7.77
CA THR A 195 -5.01 -10.38 -8.96
C THR A 195 -4.78 -9.57 -10.23
N GLY A 196 -4.49 -8.28 -10.09
CA GLY A 196 -4.22 -7.38 -11.19
C GLY A 196 -3.35 -6.20 -10.79
N ARG A 197 -2.85 -5.46 -11.76
CA ARG A 197 -2.06 -4.23 -11.59
C ARG A 197 -2.66 -3.10 -12.40
N GLY A 198 -2.68 -1.92 -11.80
CA GLY A 198 -3.12 -0.69 -12.45
C GLY A 198 -4.58 -0.33 -12.19
N CYS A 199 -4.90 0.94 -12.43
CA CYS A 199 -6.21 1.53 -12.23
C CYS A 199 -6.63 2.30 -13.50
N PRO A 200 -7.91 2.26 -13.93
CA PRO A 200 -8.38 3.00 -15.10
C PRO A 200 -8.44 4.51 -14.85
N TYR A 201 -8.41 4.93 -13.58
CA TYR A 201 -8.53 6.32 -13.18
C TYR A 201 -7.18 7.03 -13.06
N ARG A 202 -7.24 8.36 -13.16
CA ARG A 202 -6.07 9.25 -13.09
C ARG A 202 -6.26 10.27 -11.96
N CYS A 203 -6.63 9.77 -10.76
CA CYS A 203 -6.84 10.63 -9.61
C CYS A 203 -5.57 11.41 -9.27
N THR A 204 -5.68 12.73 -9.10
CA THR A 204 -4.54 13.65 -8.93
C THR A 204 -3.69 13.39 -7.68
N PHE A 205 -4.27 12.75 -6.67
CA PHE A 205 -3.64 12.41 -5.40
C PHE A 205 -3.10 10.97 -5.35
N CYS A 206 -3.20 10.21 -6.47
CA CYS A 206 -2.88 8.78 -6.49
C CYS A 206 -1.68 8.47 -7.39
N PHE A 207 -0.80 7.60 -6.93
CA PHE A 207 0.37 7.15 -7.69
C PHE A 207 0.01 6.38 -8.98
N ASN A 208 -1.20 5.83 -9.09
CA ASN A 208 -1.66 5.25 -10.34
C ASN A 208 -1.68 6.25 -11.51
N ASN A 209 -1.94 7.54 -11.23
CA ASN A 209 -1.81 8.60 -12.24
C ASN A 209 -0.36 8.76 -12.69
N PHE A 210 0.57 8.79 -11.74
CA PHE A 210 1.99 8.90 -12.01
C PHE A 210 2.51 7.68 -12.80
N PHE A 211 2.31 6.46 -12.29
CA PHE A 211 2.80 5.25 -12.93
C PHE A 211 2.25 5.03 -14.35
N ALA A 212 0.99 5.31 -14.56
CA ALA A 212 0.40 5.17 -15.89
C ALA A 212 1.02 6.09 -16.95
N ASN A 213 1.70 7.16 -16.54
CA ASN A 213 2.37 8.11 -17.41
C ASN A 213 3.89 7.88 -17.51
N LEU A 214 4.47 6.98 -16.68
CA LEU A 214 5.92 6.73 -16.65
C LEU A 214 6.53 6.35 -18.00
N PRO A 215 5.95 5.45 -18.80
CA PRO A 215 6.47 5.13 -20.13
C PRO A 215 6.11 6.19 -21.18
N SER A 216 6.00 7.41 -20.75
CA SER A 216 5.73 8.68 -21.42
C SER A 216 4.76 8.61 -22.61
N GLU A 217 5.08 8.34 -23.79
CA GLU A 217 4.20 8.56 -24.97
C GLU A 217 3.58 7.26 -25.53
N ARG A 218 3.89 6.09 -24.97
CA ARG A 218 3.56 4.79 -25.57
C ARG A 218 2.60 3.93 -24.75
N THR A 219 2.27 4.28 -23.50
CA THR A 219 1.42 3.46 -22.64
C THR A 219 -0.03 3.88 -22.73
N SER A 220 -0.85 3.06 -23.36
CA SER A 220 -2.31 3.16 -23.28
C SER A 220 -2.82 2.64 -21.94
N ASN A 221 -4.04 3.04 -21.53
CA ASN A 221 -4.69 2.47 -20.33
C ASN A 221 -4.77 0.94 -20.37
N LYS A 222 -4.92 0.34 -21.58
CA LYS A 222 -4.95 -1.11 -21.75
C LYS A 222 -3.61 -1.77 -21.40
N GLN A 223 -2.48 -1.10 -21.66
CA GLN A 223 -1.16 -1.60 -21.29
C GLN A 223 -0.89 -1.46 -19.79
N TYR A 224 -1.46 -0.45 -19.15
CA TYR A 224 -1.32 -0.25 -17.70
C TYR A 224 -2.22 -1.16 -16.89
N LEU A 225 -3.44 -1.43 -17.37
CA LEU A 225 -4.38 -2.36 -16.75
C LEU A 225 -4.08 -3.79 -17.19
N ARG A 226 -3.66 -4.62 -16.24
CA ARG A 226 -3.30 -6.02 -16.48
C ARG A 226 -3.88 -6.88 -15.38
N ARG A 227 -4.35 -8.06 -15.73
CA ARG A 227 -4.96 -8.97 -14.78
C ARG A 227 -4.47 -10.39 -15.01
N ARG A 228 -4.27 -11.13 -13.94
CA ARG A 228 -3.98 -12.55 -13.93
C ARG A 228 -5.24 -13.34 -14.30
N SER A 229 -5.06 -14.49 -14.91
CA SER A 229 -6.19 -15.39 -15.17
C SER A 229 -6.78 -15.91 -13.86
N PRO A 230 -8.09 -16.22 -13.82
CA PRO A 230 -8.72 -16.87 -12.68
C PRO A 230 -7.99 -18.16 -12.26
N GLY A 231 -7.59 -18.98 -13.24
CA GLY A 231 -6.86 -20.22 -13.00
C GLY A 231 -5.53 -20.03 -12.30
N ASN A 232 -4.74 -19.03 -12.72
CA ASN A 232 -3.45 -18.69 -12.10
C ASN A 232 -3.64 -18.22 -10.65
N CYS A 233 -4.63 -17.35 -10.40
CA CYS A 233 -4.95 -16.88 -9.05
C CYS A 233 -5.41 -18.01 -8.10
N ILE A 234 -6.27 -18.92 -8.58
CA ILE A 234 -6.73 -20.08 -7.79
C ILE A 234 -5.57 -21.02 -7.49
N ALA A 235 -4.70 -21.30 -8.46
CA ALA A 235 -3.53 -22.16 -8.24
C ALA A 235 -2.61 -21.63 -7.13
N GLU A 236 -2.32 -20.31 -7.12
CA GLU A 236 -1.57 -19.67 -6.03
C GLU A 236 -2.25 -19.86 -4.69
N LEU A 237 -3.55 -19.58 -4.61
CA LEU A 237 -4.32 -19.63 -3.35
C LEU A 237 -4.40 -21.05 -2.79
N VAL A 238 -4.64 -22.06 -3.63
CA VAL A 238 -4.69 -23.48 -3.22
C VAL A 238 -3.32 -23.93 -2.72
N GLN A 239 -2.25 -23.62 -3.46
CA GLN A 239 -0.89 -23.93 -3.03
C GLN A 239 -0.54 -23.26 -1.70
N ALA A 240 -0.86 -21.98 -1.56
CA ALA A 240 -0.61 -21.22 -0.35
C ALA A 240 -1.42 -21.72 0.84
N LYS A 241 -2.69 -22.14 0.63
CA LYS A 241 -3.53 -22.69 1.69
C LYS A 241 -2.97 -23.99 2.26
N ALA A 242 -2.51 -24.87 1.39
CA ALA A 242 -1.87 -26.12 1.81
C ALA A 242 -0.59 -25.88 2.64
N ARG A 243 0.12 -24.77 2.40
CA ARG A 243 1.38 -24.44 3.07
C ARG A 243 1.21 -23.65 4.36
N TYR A 244 0.31 -22.65 4.38
CA TYR A 244 0.22 -21.64 5.47
C TYR A 244 -1.02 -21.79 6.33
N ASP A 245 -2.03 -22.54 5.90
CA ASP A 245 -3.33 -22.68 6.58
C ASP A 245 -3.93 -21.32 6.96
N TYR A 246 -3.90 -20.37 6.01
CA TYR A 246 -4.41 -19.02 6.22
C TYR A 246 -5.95 -19.02 6.37
N ARG A 247 -6.49 -18.02 7.06
CA ARG A 247 -7.90 -17.92 7.41
C ARG A 247 -8.69 -16.89 6.63
N VAL A 248 -7.99 -15.93 5.99
CA VAL A 248 -8.59 -14.83 5.24
C VAL A 248 -7.69 -14.49 4.08
N VAL A 249 -8.28 -14.16 2.94
CA VAL A 249 -7.58 -13.52 1.81
C VAL A 249 -7.88 -12.04 1.78
N GLU A 250 -6.85 -11.22 1.65
CA GLU A 250 -6.94 -9.78 1.41
C GLU A 250 -6.45 -9.48 -0.01
N PHE A 251 -7.39 -9.11 -0.90
CA PHE A 251 -7.08 -8.71 -2.27
C PHE A 251 -6.65 -7.25 -2.29
N HIS A 252 -5.39 -7.01 -2.67
CA HIS A 252 -4.74 -5.69 -2.71
C HIS A 252 -4.77 -5.05 -4.10
N ASP A 253 -5.74 -5.40 -4.92
CA ASP A 253 -5.98 -4.73 -6.19
C ASP A 253 -6.48 -3.30 -5.96
N ASP A 254 -6.06 -2.35 -6.77
CA ASP A 254 -6.56 -0.96 -6.73
C ASP A 254 -8.10 -0.89 -6.85
N ILE A 255 -8.69 -1.77 -7.67
CA ILE A 255 -10.13 -1.98 -7.81
C ILE A 255 -10.35 -3.46 -8.14
N PHE A 256 -10.60 -4.28 -7.13
CA PHE A 256 -10.84 -5.71 -7.32
C PHE A 256 -12.05 -6.00 -8.21
N THR A 257 -13.11 -5.19 -8.10
CA THR A 257 -14.38 -5.35 -8.81
C THR A 257 -14.39 -4.77 -10.22
N LEU A 258 -13.23 -4.42 -10.78
CA LEU A 258 -13.10 -3.74 -12.07
C LEU A 258 -13.71 -4.52 -13.25
N ASP A 259 -13.53 -5.84 -13.26
CA ASP A 259 -13.94 -6.75 -14.34
C ASP A 259 -14.96 -7.76 -13.82
N LYS A 260 -16.23 -7.55 -14.20
CA LYS A 260 -17.34 -8.39 -13.72
C LYS A 260 -17.36 -9.78 -14.35
N GLU A 261 -16.87 -9.94 -15.59
CA GLU A 261 -16.81 -11.26 -16.25
C GLU A 261 -15.76 -12.12 -15.55
N TRP A 262 -14.60 -11.52 -15.26
CA TRP A 262 -13.55 -12.17 -14.48
C TRP A 262 -14.05 -12.57 -13.08
N LEU A 263 -14.80 -11.71 -12.40
CA LEU A 263 -15.37 -12.01 -11.08
C LEU A 263 -16.36 -13.18 -11.12
N ARG A 264 -17.22 -13.25 -12.16
CA ARG A 264 -18.18 -14.36 -12.33
C ARG A 264 -17.50 -15.70 -12.54
N GLU A 265 -16.30 -15.71 -13.12
CA GLU A 265 -15.49 -16.92 -13.27
C GLU A 265 -14.70 -17.23 -12.00
N PHE A 266 -14.02 -16.23 -11.41
CA PHE A 266 -13.10 -16.40 -10.31
C PHE A 266 -13.79 -16.73 -8.98
N LEU A 267 -14.81 -15.95 -8.61
CA LEU A 267 -15.38 -16.01 -7.26
C LEU A 267 -16.09 -17.34 -6.94
N PRO A 268 -16.87 -17.97 -7.83
CA PRO A 268 -17.40 -19.31 -7.57
C PRO A 268 -16.30 -20.35 -7.37
N ARG A 269 -15.27 -20.34 -8.20
CA ARG A 269 -14.11 -21.24 -8.03
C ARG A 269 -13.34 -20.96 -6.74
N PHE A 270 -13.16 -19.70 -6.37
CA PHE A 270 -12.56 -19.33 -5.09
C PHE A 270 -13.36 -19.93 -3.92
N HIS A 271 -14.68 -19.83 -3.96
CA HIS A 271 -15.55 -20.37 -2.92
C HIS A 271 -15.43 -21.91 -2.81
N GLU A 272 -15.40 -22.60 -3.93
CA GLU A 272 -15.34 -24.08 -3.97
C GLU A 272 -13.92 -24.61 -3.63
N GLU A 273 -12.87 -24.04 -4.22
CA GLU A 273 -11.52 -24.59 -4.16
C GLU A 273 -10.71 -24.02 -2.96
N VAL A 274 -10.99 -22.78 -2.54
CA VAL A 274 -10.27 -22.11 -1.44
C VAL A 274 -11.13 -22.02 -0.17
N GLY A 275 -12.36 -21.49 -0.27
CA GLY A 275 -13.40 -21.54 0.75
C GLY A 275 -13.06 -20.84 2.06
N VAL A 276 -12.37 -19.70 2.03
CA VAL A 276 -12.10 -18.85 3.20
C VAL A 276 -12.73 -17.47 3.04
N PRO A 277 -13.03 -16.75 4.13
CA PRO A 277 -13.45 -15.36 4.05
C PRO A 277 -12.43 -14.49 3.31
N TRP A 278 -12.92 -13.42 2.68
CA TRP A 278 -12.07 -12.48 1.96
C TRP A 278 -12.57 -11.04 2.02
N VAL A 279 -11.63 -10.10 1.81
CA VAL A 279 -11.87 -8.66 1.73
C VAL A 279 -11.16 -8.06 0.53
N CYS A 280 -11.65 -6.91 0.05
CA CYS A 280 -11.05 -6.22 -1.10
C CYS A 280 -11.26 -4.70 -1.06
N GLU A 281 -10.60 -4.01 -2.01
CA GLU A 281 -10.92 -2.63 -2.35
C GLU A 281 -11.81 -2.55 -3.59
N THR A 282 -12.75 -1.60 -3.60
CA THR A 282 -13.72 -1.40 -4.68
C THR A 282 -13.89 0.07 -5.03
N HIS A 283 -14.63 0.33 -6.10
CA HIS A 283 -14.96 1.68 -6.55
C HIS A 283 -16.42 1.75 -6.99
N ALA A 284 -17.12 2.86 -6.67
CA ALA A 284 -18.56 3.03 -6.87
C ALA A 284 -19.04 2.75 -8.32
N LYS A 285 -18.21 3.00 -9.33
CA LYS A 285 -18.52 2.74 -10.73
C LYS A 285 -18.58 1.26 -11.12
N PHE A 286 -18.03 0.37 -10.30
CA PHE A 286 -17.88 -1.06 -10.60
C PHE A 286 -18.68 -1.93 -9.62
N MET A 287 -19.67 -1.32 -8.95
CA MET A 287 -20.55 -2.01 -8.01
C MET A 287 -22.02 -1.91 -8.42
N ASP A 288 -22.71 -3.03 -8.30
CA ASP A 288 -24.15 -3.15 -8.39
C ASP A 288 -24.65 -4.27 -7.46
N GLU A 289 -25.97 -4.46 -7.43
CA GLU A 289 -26.61 -5.47 -6.56
C GLU A 289 -26.20 -6.90 -6.91
N GLU A 290 -26.02 -7.22 -8.21
CA GLU A 290 -25.58 -8.54 -8.66
C GLU A 290 -24.16 -8.83 -8.16
N THR A 291 -23.24 -7.88 -8.34
CA THR A 291 -21.85 -8.00 -7.88
C THR A 291 -21.79 -8.13 -6.36
N ALA A 292 -22.54 -7.31 -5.61
CA ALA A 292 -22.58 -7.37 -4.16
C ALA A 292 -23.13 -8.72 -3.65
N ARG A 293 -24.16 -9.25 -4.29
CA ARG A 293 -24.70 -10.58 -3.98
C ARG A 293 -23.68 -11.67 -4.25
N LEU A 294 -23.05 -11.69 -5.44
CA LEU A 294 -22.01 -12.66 -5.78
C LEU A 294 -20.85 -12.62 -4.75
N MET A 295 -20.40 -11.43 -4.37
CA MET A 295 -19.38 -11.26 -3.33
C MET A 295 -19.81 -11.90 -2.01
N LYS A 296 -21.05 -11.68 -1.58
CA LYS A 296 -21.58 -12.25 -0.34
C LYS A 296 -21.66 -13.77 -0.39
N GLU A 297 -22.21 -14.31 -1.44
CA GLU A 297 -22.38 -15.75 -1.66
C GLU A 297 -21.05 -16.51 -1.70
N THR A 298 -19.97 -15.83 -2.10
CA THR A 298 -18.63 -16.41 -2.21
C THR A 298 -17.70 -16.12 -1.04
N GLY A 299 -18.24 -15.58 0.07
CA GLY A 299 -17.53 -15.44 1.34
C GLY A 299 -16.87 -14.08 1.56
N CYS A 300 -17.21 -13.04 0.79
CA CYS A 300 -16.81 -11.68 1.13
C CYS A 300 -17.38 -11.26 2.48
N VAL A 301 -16.55 -10.72 3.35
CA VAL A 301 -16.97 -10.19 4.65
C VAL A 301 -17.06 -8.67 4.66
N GLY A 302 -16.45 -8.01 3.70
CA GLY A 302 -16.53 -6.56 3.54
C GLY A 302 -15.61 -6.03 2.46
N ALA A 303 -15.87 -4.80 2.04
CA ALA A 303 -15.00 -4.09 1.11
C ALA A 303 -14.76 -2.65 1.58
N LYS A 304 -13.69 -2.05 1.05
CA LYS A 304 -13.31 -0.67 1.30
C LYS A 304 -13.46 0.14 0.02
N MET A 305 -13.98 1.35 0.13
CA MET A 305 -14.21 2.25 -0.99
C MET A 305 -13.76 3.68 -0.67
N GLY A 306 -12.91 4.24 -1.52
CA GLY A 306 -12.57 5.66 -1.44
C GLY A 306 -13.72 6.55 -1.92
N ILE A 307 -14.28 7.37 -1.04
CA ILE A 307 -15.21 8.47 -1.37
C ILE A 307 -14.42 9.75 -1.57
N GLN A 308 -13.44 9.97 -0.72
CA GLN A 308 -12.46 11.05 -0.65
C GLN A 308 -13.08 12.43 -0.32
N SER A 309 -14.08 12.87 -1.06
CA SER A 309 -14.79 14.13 -0.88
C SER A 309 -16.23 14.04 -1.37
N LEU A 310 -17.12 14.84 -0.82
CA LEU A 310 -18.50 15.03 -1.27
C LEU A 310 -18.78 16.49 -1.73
N ASP A 311 -17.77 17.17 -2.24
CA ASP A 311 -17.86 18.54 -2.79
C ASP A 311 -18.50 18.62 -4.20
N GLY A 312 -19.34 17.64 -4.52
CA GLY A 312 -20.05 17.60 -5.78
C GLY A 312 -19.20 17.12 -6.96
N HIS A 313 -19.88 16.70 -8.03
CA HIS A 313 -19.22 16.08 -9.19
C HIS A 313 -18.27 17.03 -9.92
N ALA A 314 -18.60 18.31 -10.03
CA ALA A 314 -17.77 19.30 -10.73
C ALA A 314 -16.39 19.47 -10.07
N TYR A 315 -16.32 19.50 -8.74
CA TYR A 315 -15.06 19.54 -8.00
C TYR A 315 -14.31 18.23 -8.15
N LYS A 316 -14.95 17.08 -7.90
CA LYS A 316 -14.35 15.76 -8.00
C LYS A 316 -13.76 15.50 -9.38
N SER A 317 -14.48 15.85 -10.44
CA SER A 317 -14.03 15.66 -11.82
C SER A 317 -12.84 16.56 -12.18
N ARG A 318 -12.89 17.85 -11.84
CA ARG A 318 -11.85 18.81 -12.25
C ARG A 318 -10.61 18.78 -11.36
N MET A 319 -10.80 18.75 -10.04
CA MET A 319 -9.69 18.82 -9.08
C MET A 319 -9.09 17.44 -8.79
N LEU A 320 -9.93 16.43 -8.59
CA LEU A 320 -9.46 15.11 -8.20
C LEU A 320 -9.39 14.12 -9.37
N ARG A 321 -9.92 14.47 -10.54
CA ARG A 321 -10.06 13.57 -11.71
C ARG A 321 -10.80 12.27 -11.36
N ARG A 322 -11.80 12.38 -10.49
CA ARG A 322 -12.67 11.26 -10.13
C ARG A 322 -13.97 11.31 -10.92
N ALA A 323 -14.37 10.17 -11.47
CA ALA A 323 -15.48 10.09 -12.43
C ALA A 323 -16.83 9.73 -11.79
N GLU A 324 -16.84 9.23 -10.55
CA GLU A 324 -18.07 8.82 -9.89
C GLU A 324 -18.91 10.02 -9.46
N LYS A 325 -20.23 9.88 -9.62
CA LYS A 325 -21.25 10.80 -9.12
C LYS A 325 -21.72 10.32 -7.74
N GLU A 326 -22.34 11.21 -6.98
CA GLU A 326 -22.96 10.87 -5.69
C GLU A 326 -23.97 9.72 -5.81
N GLN A 327 -24.73 9.70 -6.91
CA GLN A 327 -25.67 8.62 -7.20
C GLN A 327 -25.00 7.25 -7.35
N ASP A 328 -23.78 7.18 -7.89
CA ASP A 328 -23.03 5.93 -8.00
C ASP A 328 -22.61 5.43 -6.60
N ILE A 329 -22.25 6.39 -5.71
CA ILE A 329 -21.90 6.10 -4.33
C ILE A 329 -23.13 5.56 -3.57
N ILE A 330 -24.30 6.24 -3.68
CA ILE A 330 -25.56 5.82 -3.07
C ILE A 330 -25.95 4.40 -3.50
N LYS A 331 -25.92 4.12 -4.81
CA LYS A 331 -26.21 2.78 -5.36
C LYS A 331 -25.29 1.71 -4.77
N THR A 332 -24.02 2.01 -4.59
CA THR A 332 -23.06 1.09 -3.96
C THR A 332 -23.44 0.82 -2.50
N PHE A 333 -23.76 1.85 -1.72
CA PHE A 333 -24.22 1.69 -0.34
C PHE A 333 -25.48 0.83 -0.24
N ASP A 334 -26.45 1.07 -1.14
CA ASP A 334 -27.69 0.31 -1.20
C ASP A 334 -27.44 -1.16 -1.56
N ALA A 335 -26.58 -1.43 -2.54
CA ALA A 335 -26.20 -2.78 -2.95
C ALA A 335 -25.52 -3.56 -1.80
N PHE A 336 -24.56 -2.94 -1.10
CA PHE A 336 -23.89 -3.56 0.05
C PHE A 336 -24.85 -3.83 1.21
N ARG A 337 -25.75 -2.89 1.49
CA ARG A 337 -26.77 -3.05 2.53
C ARG A 337 -27.75 -4.18 2.18
N ALA A 338 -28.22 -4.24 0.92
CA ALA A 338 -29.13 -5.29 0.46
C ALA A 338 -28.47 -6.68 0.54
N ALA A 339 -27.19 -6.79 0.24
CA ALA A 339 -26.43 -8.03 0.34
C ALA A 339 -26.00 -8.38 1.80
N GLY A 340 -26.20 -7.49 2.76
CA GLY A 340 -25.70 -7.68 4.13
C GLY A 340 -24.17 -7.73 4.22
N LEU A 341 -23.49 -6.93 3.38
CA LEU A 341 -22.05 -6.76 3.36
C LEU A 341 -21.62 -5.48 4.07
N GLN A 342 -20.48 -5.54 4.76
CA GLN A 342 -19.86 -4.33 5.32
C GLN A 342 -19.16 -3.54 4.22
N LEU A 343 -19.39 -2.22 4.20
CA LEU A 343 -18.66 -1.26 3.38
C LEU A 343 -17.97 -0.25 4.26
N ASP A 344 -16.65 -0.15 4.16
CA ASP A 344 -15.85 0.90 4.78
C ASP A 344 -15.61 2.02 3.78
N ALA A 345 -15.63 3.26 4.23
CA ALA A 345 -15.45 4.45 3.40
C ALA A 345 -14.22 5.25 3.81
N ASP A 346 -13.42 5.68 2.84
CA ASP A 346 -12.30 6.59 3.06
C ASP A 346 -12.69 8.03 2.71
N HIS A 347 -12.32 8.98 3.59
CA HIS A 347 -12.53 10.41 3.42
C HIS A 347 -11.23 11.18 3.65
N ILE A 348 -10.88 12.09 2.72
CA ILE A 348 -9.66 12.91 2.80
C ILE A 348 -10.04 14.34 3.19
N PHE A 349 -9.38 14.88 4.19
CA PHE A 349 -9.49 16.26 4.65
C PHE A 349 -8.35 17.11 4.10
N GLY A 350 -8.64 18.36 3.77
CA GLY A 350 -7.64 19.32 3.33
C GLY A 350 -7.30 19.23 1.85
N LEU A 351 -8.23 18.77 1.04
CA LEU A 351 -8.08 18.75 -0.41
C LEU A 351 -8.06 20.19 -0.98
N PRO A 352 -7.13 20.53 -1.88
CA PRO A 352 -7.00 21.88 -2.43
C PRO A 352 -8.28 22.36 -3.12
N GLY A 353 -8.74 23.57 -2.78
CA GLY A 353 -9.91 24.19 -3.41
C GLY A 353 -11.26 23.53 -3.10
N GLU A 354 -11.32 22.65 -2.10
CA GLU A 354 -12.58 22.09 -1.61
C GLU A 354 -13.44 23.19 -0.98
N SER A 355 -14.75 23.19 -1.25
CA SER A 355 -15.63 24.23 -0.74
C SER A 355 -15.82 24.12 0.78
N PRO A 356 -16.04 25.26 1.49
CA PRO A 356 -16.32 25.22 2.93
C PRO A 356 -17.54 24.37 3.30
N GLU A 357 -18.50 24.23 2.39
CA GLU A 357 -19.75 23.49 2.56
C GLU A 357 -19.60 21.99 2.31
N ALA A 358 -18.49 21.55 1.72
CA ALA A 358 -18.26 20.13 1.38
C ALA A 358 -18.38 19.20 2.59
N LEU A 359 -17.84 19.64 3.74
CA LEU A 359 -17.91 18.88 4.98
C LEU A 359 -19.32 18.80 5.57
N ASP A 360 -20.12 19.86 5.40
CA ASP A 360 -21.53 19.85 5.82
C ASP A 360 -22.32 18.88 4.94
N ARG A 361 -22.11 18.89 3.61
CA ARG A 361 -22.72 17.91 2.69
C ARG A 361 -22.29 16.48 3.05
N ALA A 362 -21.01 16.26 3.34
CA ALA A 362 -20.51 14.96 3.75
C ALA A 362 -21.15 14.48 5.07
N LEU A 363 -21.36 15.38 6.01
CA LEU A 363 -22.02 15.05 7.28
C LEU A 363 -23.47 14.60 7.05
N GLU A 364 -24.24 15.33 6.23
CA GLU A 364 -25.63 14.95 5.90
C GLU A 364 -25.65 13.60 5.17
N PHE A 365 -24.78 13.43 4.17
CA PHE A 365 -24.65 12.18 3.45
C PHE A 365 -24.39 11.00 4.40
N TYR A 366 -23.43 11.11 5.32
CA TYR A 366 -23.10 10.02 6.24
C TYR A 366 -24.16 9.79 7.33
N ARG A 367 -25.02 10.76 7.63
CA ARG A 367 -26.20 10.56 8.50
C ARG A 367 -27.22 9.61 7.87
N GLU A 368 -27.42 9.72 6.56
CA GLU A 368 -28.39 8.93 5.79
C GLU A 368 -27.79 7.62 5.31
N HIS A 369 -26.56 7.69 4.75
CA HIS A 369 -25.82 6.59 4.15
C HIS A 369 -24.56 6.29 4.99
N THR A 370 -24.76 5.72 6.17
CA THR A 370 -23.66 5.43 7.09
C THR A 370 -22.99 4.11 6.71
N PRO A 371 -21.68 4.07 6.42
CA PRO A 371 -20.93 2.84 6.20
C PRO A 371 -20.63 2.10 7.52
N GLY A 372 -20.01 0.92 7.42
CA GLY A 372 -19.52 0.18 8.57
C GLY A 372 -18.48 0.98 9.35
N ARG A 373 -17.57 1.66 8.64
CA ARG A 373 -16.54 2.54 9.19
C ARG A 373 -16.29 3.70 8.24
N ILE A 374 -15.92 4.86 8.78
CA ILE A 374 -15.40 5.99 8.01
C ILE A 374 -13.95 6.22 8.44
N ALA A 375 -13.02 5.86 7.58
CA ALA A 375 -11.61 6.15 7.78
C ALA A 375 -11.31 7.57 7.27
N CYS A 376 -10.76 8.39 8.14
CA CYS A 376 -10.50 9.80 7.89
C CYS A 376 -9.00 10.06 7.83
N PHE A 377 -8.55 10.66 6.74
CA PHE A 377 -7.15 11.00 6.50
C PHE A 377 -7.00 12.48 6.21
N PHE A 378 -5.89 13.09 6.61
CA PHE A 378 -5.47 14.36 6.03
C PHE A 378 -4.72 14.11 4.73
N LEU A 379 -4.92 14.99 3.75
CA LEU A 379 -4.12 14.96 2.52
C LEU A 379 -2.63 14.91 2.87
N THR A 380 -1.95 14.01 2.22
CA THR A 380 -0.50 13.85 2.31
C THR A 380 0.09 14.26 0.97
N TYR A 381 1.08 15.12 1.02
CA TYR A 381 1.80 15.56 -0.16
C TYR A 381 2.95 14.59 -0.47
N PHE A 382 2.93 14.03 -1.67
CA PHE A 382 3.97 13.13 -2.17
C PHE A 382 4.61 13.69 -3.44
N PRO A 383 5.89 13.42 -3.71
CA PRO A 383 6.55 13.92 -4.91
C PRO A 383 5.96 13.27 -6.17
N GLY A 384 5.97 14.00 -7.29
CA GLY A 384 5.47 13.50 -8.59
C GLY A 384 3.95 13.36 -8.69
N LEU A 385 3.18 13.75 -7.67
CA LEU A 385 1.73 13.77 -7.74
C LEU A 385 1.20 15.13 -8.18
N GLU A 386 0.29 15.12 -9.13
CA GLU A 386 -0.34 16.32 -9.67
C GLU A 386 -0.98 17.20 -8.59
N ILE A 387 -1.56 16.61 -7.53
CA ILE A 387 -2.14 17.36 -6.43
C ILE A 387 -1.10 18.13 -5.62
N THR A 388 0.14 17.61 -5.53
CA THR A 388 1.26 18.27 -4.85
C THR A 388 1.73 19.47 -5.69
N GLU A 389 1.84 19.30 -7.00
CA GLU A 389 2.19 20.39 -7.93
C GLU A 389 1.13 21.50 -7.89
N ARG A 390 -0.14 21.15 -7.95
CA ARG A 390 -1.25 22.11 -7.81
C ARG A 390 -1.26 22.85 -6.47
N ALA A 391 -0.93 22.17 -5.38
CA ALA A 391 -0.81 22.80 -4.06
C ALA A 391 0.38 23.79 -4.03
N HIS A 392 1.48 23.45 -4.68
CA HIS A 392 2.64 24.34 -4.81
C HIS A 392 2.31 25.56 -5.68
N GLU A 393 1.70 25.39 -6.87
CA GLU A 393 1.25 26.47 -7.75
C GLU A 393 0.29 27.44 -7.07
N ARG A 394 -0.54 26.94 -6.14
CA ARG A 394 -1.49 27.75 -5.35
C ARG A 394 -0.84 28.44 -4.15
N GLY A 395 0.42 28.11 -3.83
CA GLY A 395 1.10 28.59 -2.63
C GLY A 395 0.64 27.89 -1.34
N ASP A 396 -0.06 26.77 -1.43
CA ASP A 396 -0.45 25.95 -0.29
C ASP A 396 0.79 25.27 0.36
N ILE A 397 1.80 24.97 -0.45
CA ILE A 397 3.15 24.54 -0.04
C ILE A 397 4.21 25.40 -0.75
N ASN A 398 5.35 25.63 -0.11
CA ASN A 398 6.45 26.42 -0.66
C ASN A 398 7.59 25.52 -1.20
N ASP A 399 8.62 26.16 -1.80
CA ASP A 399 9.78 25.46 -2.39
C ASP A 399 10.53 24.60 -1.37
N GLU A 400 10.75 25.11 -0.15
CA GLU A 400 11.42 24.39 0.91
C GLU A 400 10.66 23.11 1.31
N GLN A 401 9.35 23.23 1.44
CA GLN A 401 8.47 22.08 1.74
C GLN A 401 8.45 21.07 0.58
N LEU A 402 8.50 21.52 -0.66
CA LEU A 402 8.60 20.63 -1.82
C LEU A 402 9.92 19.86 -1.82
N GLU A 403 11.04 20.52 -1.49
CA GLU A 403 12.34 19.85 -1.33
C GLU A 403 12.35 18.85 -0.15
N GLU A 404 11.71 19.17 0.97
CA GLU A 404 11.56 18.22 2.09
C GLU A 404 10.75 16.97 1.68
N ILE A 405 9.72 17.13 0.86
CA ILE A 405 8.95 16.00 0.30
C ILE A 405 9.85 15.10 -0.56
N LYS A 406 10.71 15.68 -1.42
CA LYS A 406 11.68 14.92 -2.24
C LYS A 406 12.70 14.17 -1.38
N ARG A 407 13.08 14.71 -0.21
CA ARG A 407 13.96 14.05 0.78
C ARG A 407 13.28 12.91 1.53
N GLY A 408 12.02 12.63 1.26
CA GLY A 408 11.27 11.57 1.94
C GLY A 408 10.59 12.01 3.25
N HIS A 409 10.58 13.32 3.52
CA HIS A 409 9.82 13.84 4.65
C HIS A 409 8.36 13.97 4.25
N VAL A 410 7.51 13.13 4.86
CA VAL A 410 6.07 13.16 4.59
C VAL A 410 5.47 14.40 5.26
N LEU A 411 4.88 15.27 4.46
CA LEU A 411 4.15 16.44 4.93
C LEU A 411 2.63 16.20 4.79
N TRP A 412 1.93 16.30 5.92
CA TRP A 412 0.48 16.28 5.94
C TRP A 412 -0.10 17.68 5.91
N TYR A 413 -1.26 17.83 5.32
CA TYR A 413 -2.02 19.08 5.31
C TYR A 413 -2.05 19.79 6.66
N HIS A 414 -2.31 19.08 7.76
CA HIS A 414 -2.39 19.68 9.10
C HIS A 414 -1.04 20.20 9.65
N GLN A 415 0.08 19.74 9.12
CA GLN A 415 1.41 20.25 9.50
C GLN A 415 1.75 21.53 8.74
N VAL A 416 1.43 21.54 7.46
CA VAL A 416 1.66 22.69 6.57
C VAL A 416 0.74 23.87 6.93
N HIS A 417 -0.53 23.58 7.23
CA HIS A 417 -1.58 24.59 7.45
C HIS A 417 -1.85 24.85 8.95
N ALA A 418 -0.81 24.95 9.79
CA ALA A 418 -0.95 25.26 11.22
C ALA A 418 -0.35 26.61 11.63
N THR A 419 0.12 27.41 10.68
CA THR A 419 0.93 28.61 10.95
C THR A 419 0.09 29.81 11.36
N THR A 420 -1.00 30.10 10.63
CA THR A 420 -1.85 31.28 10.89
C THR A 420 -3.04 30.96 11.84
N PRO A 421 -3.60 31.97 12.53
CA PRO A 421 -4.82 31.77 13.33
C PRO A 421 -6.02 31.27 12.53
N GLU A 422 -6.13 31.64 11.26
CA GLU A 422 -7.20 31.20 10.36
C GLU A 422 -7.03 29.72 10.00
N GLN A 423 -5.85 29.31 9.62
CA GLN A 423 -5.52 27.91 9.34
C GLN A 423 -5.77 27.02 10.57
N ARG A 424 -5.39 27.48 11.77
CA ARG A 424 -5.68 26.74 13.02
C ARG A 424 -7.18 26.60 13.28
N ARG A 425 -7.99 27.62 12.97
CA ARG A 425 -9.46 27.51 13.05
C ARG A 425 -10.02 26.51 12.06
N GLN A 426 -9.49 26.50 10.84
CA GLN A 426 -9.88 25.52 9.83
C GLN A 426 -9.51 24.08 10.23
N LEU A 427 -8.31 23.86 10.78
CA LEU A 427 -7.91 22.56 11.32
C LEU A 427 -8.80 22.11 12.48
N ALA A 428 -9.17 23.01 13.39
CA ALA A 428 -10.12 22.71 14.46
C ALA A 428 -11.50 22.33 13.91
N ARG A 429 -11.93 22.97 12.81
CA ARG A 429 -13.16 22.59 12.10
C ARG A 429 -13.04 21.18 11.52
N HIS A 430 -11.96 20.89 10.79
CA HIS A 430 -11.70 19.55 10.24
C HIS A 430 -11.70 18.48 11.34
N ALA A 431 -11.07 18.74 12.48
CA ALA A 431 -11.05 17.82 13.61
C ALA A 431 -12.48 17.50 14.12
N GLY A 432 -13.37 18.49 14.17
CA GLY A 432 -14.77 18.28 14.55
C GLY A 432 -15.53 17.36 13.61
N TYR A 433 -15.35 17.52 12.29
CA TYR A 433 -15.95 16.63 11.30
C TYR A 433 -15.33 15.24 11.32
N MET A 434 -14.01 15.15 11.46
CA MET A 434 -13.31 13.87 11.59
C MET A 434 -13.86 13.05 12.76
N ILE A 435 -14.03 13.68 13.94
CA ILE A 435 -14.64 13.04 15.11
C ILE A 435 -16.07 12.60 14.79
N ALA A 436 -16.87 13.50 14.20
CA ALA A 436 -18.27 13.20 13.85
C ALA A 436 -18.36 11.99 12.90
N PHE A 437 -17.52 11.93 11.89
CA PHE A 437 -17.49 10.82 10.92
C PHE A 437 -17.06 9.51 11.60
N GLN A 438 -16.03 9.52 12.42
CA GLN A 438 -15.52 8.33 13.11
C GLN A 438 -16.53 7.72 14.09
N ILE A 439 -17.32 8.54 14.79
CA ILE A 439 -18.33 8.04 15.73
C ILE A 439 -19.67 7.69 15.07
N MET A 440 -19.96 8.23 13.87
CA MET A 440 -21.25 8.09 13.18
C MET A 440 -21.71 6.62 13.03
N PRO A 441 -20.85 5.67 12.65
CA PRO A 441 -21.25 4.26 12.53
C PRO A 441 -21.70 3.62 13.85
N ALA A 442 -21.21 4.12 14.99
CA ALA A 442 -21.60 3.61 16.31
C ALA A 442 -22.89 4.23 16.86
N ILE A 443 -23.43 5.27 16.20
CA ILE A 443 -24.62 5.99 16.67
C ILE A 443 -25.88 5.41 16.02
N PRO A 444 -26.92 5.06 16.81
CA PRO A 444 -28.21 4.62 16.28
C PRO A 444 -28.82 5.66 15.32
N ARG A 445 -29.40 5.19 14.21
CA ARG A 445 -29.91 6.05 13.12
C ARG A 445 -30.75 7.24 13.58
N PRO A 446 -31.72 7.13 14.53
CA PRO A 446 -32.52 8.27 14.97
C PRO A 446 -31.71 9.36 15.68
N LEU A 447 -30.57 9.01 16.28
CA LEU A 447 -29.73 9.93 17.05
C LEU A 447 -28.65 10.61 16.19
N ARG A 448 -28.38 10.14 14.97
CA ARG A 448 -27.34 10.71 14.09
C ARG A 448 -27.58 12.17 13.74
N ARG A 449 -28.86 12.61 13.68
CA ARG A 449 -29.22 14.01 13.44
C ARG A 449 -28.67 14.98 14.50
N PHE A 450 -28.37 14.49 15.70
CA PHE A 450 -27.85 15.31 16.79
C PHE A 450 -26.32 15.39 16.80
N VAL A 451 -25.63 14.64 15.94
CA VAL A 451 -24.15 14.70 15.83
C VAL A 451 -23.77 16.05 15.24
N SER A 452 -23.16 16.91 16.03
CA SER A 452 -22.73 18.24 15.62
C SER A 452 -21.20 18.40 15.78
N PRO A 453 -20.46 18.62 14.68
CA PRO A 453 -19.01 18.83 14.74
C PRO A 453 -18.61 19.98 15.67
N ARG A 454 -19.42 21.05 15.72
CA ARG A 454 -19.18 22.23 16.56
C ARG A 454 -19.20 21.94 18.06
N TRP A 455 -19.98 20.95 18.48
CA TRP A 455 -20.06 20.54 19.88
C TRP A 455 -18.91 19.61 20.25
N LEU A 456 -18.58 18.71 19.36
CA LEU A 456 -17.58 17.66 19.62
C LEU A 456 -16.18 18.23 19.88
N THR A 457 -15.81 19.33 19.22
CA THR A 457 -14.51 19.98 19.44
C THR A 457 -14.39 20.69 20.78
N ARG A 458 -15.52 20.98 21.46
CA ARG A 458 -15.53 21.66 22.77
C ARG A 458 -15.40 20.69 23.94
N ILE A 459 -15.50 19.38 23.70
CA ILE A 459 -15.40 18.36 24.74
C ILE A 459 -13.94 17.94 24.87
N PRO A 460 -13.30 18.18 26.03
CA PRO A 460 -11.93 17.77 26.26
C PRO A 460 -11.77 16.25 26.07
N GLY A 461 -10.69 15.83 25.42
CA GLY A 461 -10.41 14.39 25.18
C GLY A 461 -11.23 13.73 24.07
N MET A 462 -12.14 14.44 23.39
CA MET A 462 -13.01 13.86 22.36
C MET A 462 -12.23 13.27 21.18
N VAL A 463 -11.07 13.81 20.81
CA VAL A 463 -10.19 13.22 19.76
C VAL A 463 -9.67 11.84 20.21
N ALA A 464 -9.24 11.72 21.46
CA ALA A 464 -8.82 10.41 21.99
C ALA A 464 -10.01 9.45 22.09
N PHE A 465 -11.17 9.96 22.51
CA PHE A 465 -12.42 9.19 22.58
C PHE A 465 -12.87 8.70 21.20
N SER A 466 -12.83 9.53 20.16
CA SER A 466 -13.20 9.10 18.80
C SER A 466 -12.30 7.98 18.27
N ARG A 467 -11.00 8.06 18.54
CA ARG A 467 -10.03 6.98 18.22
C ARG A 467 -10.33 5.71 19.02
N PHE A 468 -10.68 5.86 20.30
CA PHE A 468 -11.08 4.72 21.14
C PHE A 468 -12.37 4.08 20.61
N VAL A 469 -13.39 4.87 20.24
CA VAL A 469 -14.65 4.36 19.65
C VAL A 469 -14.37 3.62 18.35
N MET A 470 -13.52 4.17 17.48
CA MET A 470 -13.14 3.52 16.23
C MET A 470 -12.42 2.19 16.49
N ALA A 471 -11.45 2.17 17.42
CA ALA A 471 -10.72 0.96 17.78
C ALA A 471 -11.63 -0.09 18.43
N SER A 472 -12.55 0.34 19.32
CA SER A 472 -13.53 -0.53 19.97
C SER A 472 -14.50 -1.13 18.96
N LYS A 473 -14.99 -0.32 18.00
CA LYS A 473 -15.83 -0.83 16.93
C LYS A 473 -15.10 -1.86 16.07
N MET A 474 -13.85 -1.60 15.68
CA MET A 474 -13.05 -2.57 14.94
C MET A 474 -12.88 -3.89 15.73
N LEU A 475 -12.73 -3.82 17.04
CA LEU A 475 -12.66 -5.01 17.90
C LEU A 475 -14.00 -5.75 17.99
N VAL A 476 -15.10 -5.01 18.12
CA VAL A 476 -16.47 -5.57 18.16
C VAL A 476 -16.80 -6.22 16.81
N ASP A 477 -16.58 -5.51 15.70
CA ASP A 477 -16.80 -6.04 14.35
C ASP A 477 -15.98 -7.31 14.12
N TRP A 478 -14.75 -7.38 14.66
CA TRP A 478 -13.96 -8.61 14.62
C TRP A 478 -14.56 -9.76 15.43
N LEU A 479 -15.04 -9.48 16.65
CA LEU A 479 -15.57 -10.52 17.55
C LEU A 479 -16.88 -11.13 17.03
N PHE A 480 -17.73 -10.31 16.38
CA PHE A 480 -19.07 -10.70 15.96
C PHE A 480 -19.19 -10.96 14.45
N ASP A 481 -18.45 -10.21 13.62
CA ASP A 481 -18.58 -10.25 12.16
C ASP A 481 -17.33 -10.85 11.46
N GLY A 482 -16.28 -11.23 12.23
CA GLY A 482 -15.05 -11.82 11.69
C GLY A 482 -14.15 -10.81 10.96
N ASN A 483 -14.33 -9.50 11.17
CA ASN A 483 -13.48 -8.47 10.55
C ASN A 483 -12.07 -8.46 11.16
N PHE A 484 -11.08 -8.87 10.36
CA PHE A 484 -9.75 -9.24 10.82
C PHE A 484 -8.72 -8.09 10.90
N GLY A 485 -8.98 -6.92 10.30
CA GLY A 485 -7.98 -5.89 10.11
C GLY A 485 -7.25 -5.45 11.40
N ALA A 486 -7.99 -5.03 12.44
CA ALA A 486 -7.39 -4.53 13.68
C ALA A 486 -6.68 -5.62 14.48
N VAL A 487 -7.24 -6.83 14.47
CA VAL A 487 -6.67 -7.96 15.22
C VAL A 487 -5.42 -8.50 14.56
N LEU A 488 -5.34 -8.41 13.24
CA LEU A 488 -4.12 -8.73 12.52
C LEU A 488 -2.96 -7.85 13.02
N TYR A 489 -3.17 -6.54 13.15
CA TYR A 489 -2.16 -5.61 13.68
C TYR A 489 -1.81 -5.93 15.13
N LEU A 490 -2.79 -6.13 15.99
CA LEU A 490 -2.53 -6.50 17.38
C LEU A 490 -1.74 -7.82 17.47
N ARG A 491 -2.11 -8.83 16.69
CA ARG A 491 -1.39 -10.11 16.65
C ARG A 491 0.01 -9.99 16.08
N LEU A 492 0.20 -9.15 15.06
CA LEU A 492 1.52 -8.85 14.52
C LEU A 492 2.40 -8.19 15.60
N TYR A 493 1.87 -7.18 16.31
CA TYR A 493 2.57 -6.54 17.41
C TYR A 493 2.90 -7.51 18.55
N LEU A 494 1.94 -8.35 18.98
CA LEU A 494 2.15 -9.35 20.00
C LEU A 494 3.18 -10.40 19.55
N HIS A 495 3.14 -10.81 18.28
CA HIS A 495 4.14 -11.73 17.71
C HIS A 495 5.55 -11.13 17.77
N HIS A 496 5.73 -9.86 17.43
CA HIS A 496 7.02 -9.19 17.50
C HIS A 496 7.47 -8.87 18.92
N MET A 497 6.55 -8.53 19.83
CA MET A 497 6.90 -8.21 21.22
C MET A 497 7.20 -9.47 22.07
N PHE A 498 6.43 -10.54 21.89
CA PHE A 498 6.44 -11.71 22.78
C PHE A 498 6.78 -13.03 22.08
N GLY A 499 6.71 -13.08 20.76
CA GLY A 499 6.94 -14.28 19.95
C GLY A 499 8.36 -14.42 19.43
N ALA A 500 8.49 -15.15 18.33
CA ALA A 500 9.75 -15.49 17.65
C ALA A 500 10.57 -14.28 17.13
N GLY A 501 10.12 -13.05 17.35
CA GLY A 501 10.91 -11.84 17.09
C GLY A 501 12.27 -11.83 17.81
N ARG A 502 12.41 -12.63 18.88
CA ARG A 502 13.72 -12.97 19.45
C ARG A 502 14.47 -14.05 18.64
N ALA A 503 13.80 -14.75 17.74
CA ALA A 503 14.35 -15.87 16.95
C ALA A 503 14.79 -15.45 15.54
N ILE A 504 14.82 -14.16 15.19
CA ILE A 504 15.44 -13.66 13.94
C ILE A 504 16.91 -14.13 13.83
N HIS A 505 17.51 -14.50 14.94
CA HIS A 505 18.88 -15.05 15.00
C HIS A 505 19.01 -16.55 14.68
N ARG A 506 17.93 -17.30 14.38
CA ARG A 506 17.97 -18.75 14.19
C ARG A 506 17.27 -19.28 12.94
N VAL A 507 17.07 -18.44 11.93
CA VAL A 507 16.58 -18.96 10.63
C VAL A 507 17.77 -19.65 9.95
N PRO A 508 17.69 -20.97 9.63
CA PRO A 508 18.73 -21.62 8.84
C PRO A 508 18.97 -20.88 7.54
N LEU A 509 20.21 -20.65 7.19
CA LEU A 509 20.62 -19.93 5.98
C LEU A 509 20.36 -20.73 4.69
N GLU A 510 19.88 -21.98 4.79
CA GLU A 510 19.52 -22.81 3.64
C GLU A 510 18.07 -23.30 3.77
N PRO A 511 17.25 -23.19 2.70
CA PRO A 511 16.04 -23.99 2.61
C PRO A 511 16.44 -25.48 2.55
N PRO A 512 15.69 -26.39 3.18
CA PRO A 512 15.97 -27.82 3.06
C PRO A 512 15.91 -28.23 1.59
N ARG A 513 17.02 -28.78 1.07
CA ARG A 513 17.16 -29.31 -0.29
C ARG A 513 16.32 -30.57 -0.59
N ALA A 514 15.29 -30.83 0.14
CA ALA A 514 14.43 -31.98 -0.05
C ALA A 514 12.99 -31.52 -0.23
N GLN A 515 12.55 -31.48 -1.48
CA GLN A 515 11.18 -31.78 -1.94
C GLN A 515 10.84 -31.18 -3.35
N LEU A 516 11.85 -30.94 -4.19
CA LEU A 516 11.61 -30.63 -5.63
C LEU A 516 11.80 -31.85 -6.55
N GLU A 517 12.01 -33.05 -5.99
CA GLU A 517 11.99 -34.28 -6.79
C GLU A 517 10.59 -34.94 -6.62
N GLY A 518 9.68 -34.70 -7.56
CA GLY A 518 8.41 -35.42 -7.56
C GLY A 518 7.24 -34.84 -8.34
N VAL A 519 7.40 -33.75 -9.09
CA VAL A 519 6.34 -33.33 -10.01
C VAL A 519 6.87 -33.42 -11.44
N SER A 520 6.63 -34.56 -12.06
CA SER A 520 6.85 -34.77 -13.49
C SER A 520 5.90 -33.85 -14.28
N ALA A 521 6.46 -33.13 -15.25
CA ALA A 521 5.71 -32.37 -16.23
C ALA A 521 4.68 -33.25 -16.96
N PRO A 522 3.47 -32.78 -17.28
CA PRO A 522 2.54 -33.48 -18.12
C PRO A 522 3.11 -33.58 -19.54
N PRO A 523 2.85 -34.68 -20.30
CA PRO A 523 3.38 -34.89 -21.65
C PRO A 523 2.78 -33.88 -22.61
N ALA A 524 3.64 -33.31 -23.44
CA ALA A 524 3.25 -32.50 -24.59
C ALA A 524 2.40 -33.34 -25.55
N GLY A 525 1.20 -32.88 -25.83
CA GLY A 525 0.25 -33.34 -26.84
C GLY A 525 -0.38 -32.14 -27.53
#